data_4b39619f6f086cd4dfc0c52228502391
#
_entry.id   4b39619f6f086cd4dfc0c52228502391
#
_cell.length_a   1.000
_cell.length_b   1.000
_cell.length_c   1.000
_cell.angle_alpha   90.00
_cell.angle_beta   90.00
_cell.angle_gamma   90.00
#
_symmetry.space_group_name_H-M   'P 1'
#
loop_
_entity.id
_entity.type
_entity.pdbx_description
1 polymer ?
#
loop_
_entity_poly.entity_id
_entity_poly.type
_entity_poly.pdbx_seq_one_letter_code
_entity_poly.pdbx_strand_id
1 'polypeptide(L)'
;MSPPPSESTSSSPLSGFFGVFRYSRRALGLVWETSRWMMLGLALCTLVAGVLPAVAAWVGQLIVDGVVNAMETHREANDPNLLVSITPVLKLVGFEALIIGLIALAQRGLSAQQSLLRALLGQKVNVMILEKAGTLSLSQFEDSELYDQLTRARREASTRPLALVNKTFGLLQNAISLGSFGVLLVQFSPWALLILVAGALPVFISEAKFSGDAFRLFRWRSPQTRMQIYLETVLAREDSIKEVKLFGLEGLFLQRYRDIFTQLFAEDRRLTLRRESWGFLLGLLGTLTFYAAYGWVVIETIAGALTLGQMTMYLMVFKQGQAALSASLTAISGMYEDNLYLSNLYEYLEQPVEAENGTLTQGAQPGDGLRFENVSFSYPGGDSVLQDPVLHDISLHLSPGQSLALVGENGSGKTTLIKLLTRLYQPTQGRILLDGSDLRDWSAQALRERTGVIFQDFVRYQLQVGENLGVGDTHAFDDEQRWQQAARHGMADDFITRMGNGYKTQLGRWFKNGQELSGGQWQKIALSRAYMRENADIIVLDEPTAAMDAAAEAEVFARFREHSRDKMAILISHRFSTVRSADLILVIDQGHIIERGTHEALLETNGRYAKLFKLQAKGYR
;
A
#
# COMPACT_ATOMS: atom_id res chain seq x y z
N MET A 1 31.88 5.81 1.95
CA MET A 1 30.78 4.91 1.54
C MET A 1 31.18 4.26 0.22
N SER A 2 31.33 2.95 0.20
CA SER A 2 31.73 2.19 -0.99
C SER A 2 30.63 2.28 -2.06
N PRO A 3 30.98 2.32 -3.37
CA PRO A 3 29.98 2.30 -4.42
C PRO A 3 29.20 0.97 -4.38
N PRO A 4 27.92 0.96 -4.81
CA PRO A 4 27.09 -0.22 -4.78
C PRO A 4 27.72 -1.36 -5.59
N PRO A 5 27.60 -2.63 -5.15
CA PRO A 5 28.09 -3.76 -5.92
C PRO A 5 27.39 -3.79 -7.28
N SER A 6 28.17 -3.93 -8.33
CA SER A 6 27.67 -4.12 -9.69
C SER A 6 27.08 -5.53 -9.80
N GLU A 7 25.80 -5.69 -9.50
CA GLU A 7 25.07 -6.88 -9.94
C GLU A 7 24.97 -6.83 -11.46
N SER A 8 25.87 -7.53 -12.13
CA SER A 8 25.84 -7.79 -13.55
C SER A 8 24.78 -8.82 -13.89
N THR A 9 23.50 -8.42 -13.86
CA THR A 9 22.51 -9.12 -14.68
C THR A 9 22.68 -8.64 -16.11
N SER A 10 23.47 -9.34 -16.87
CA SER A 10 23.61 -9.20 -18.33
C SER A 10 22.32 -9.69 -19.00
N SER A 11 21.23 -8.97 -18.81
CA SER A 11 20.06 -9.10 -19.67
C SER A 11 20.39 -8.45 -21.01
N SER A 12 20.21 -9.17 -22.11
CA SER A 12 20.37 -8.61 -23.44
C SER A 12 19.50 -7.35 -23.59
N PRO A 13 19.94 -6.30 -24.31
CA PRO A 13 19.15 -5.07 -24.45
C PRO A 13 17.74 -5.29 -25.01
N LEU A 14 17.51 -6.39 -25.73
CA LEU A 14 16.20 -6.78 -26.23
C LEU A 14 15.28 -7.37 -25.14
N SER A 15 15.82 -8.14 -24.20
CA SER A 15 15.00 -8.68 -23.08
C SER A 15 14.56 -7.58 -22.11
N GLY A 16 15.39 -6.53 -21.94
CA GLY A 16 15.00 -5.32 -21.20
C GLY A 16 13.87 -4.56 -21.87
N PHE A 17 13.90 -4.43 -23.21
CA PHE A 17 12.84 -3.76 -23.98
C PHE A 17 11.49 -4.48 -23.87
N PHE A 18 11.44 -5.81 -24.01
CA PHE A 18 10.20 -6.56 -23.82
C PHE A 18 9.70 -6.60 -22.38
N GLY A 19 10.61 -6.47 -21.41
CA GLY A 19 10.27 -6.33 -19.99
C GLY A 19 9.39 -5.10 -19.67
N VAL A 20 9.51 -4.02 -20.49
CA VAL A 20 8.71 -2.78 -20.37
C VAL A 20 7.21 -3.05 -20.47
N PHE A 21 6.77 -4.06 -21.19
CA PHE A 21 5.36 -4.37 -21.38
C PHE A 21 4.81 -5.44 -20.43
N ARG A 22 5.65 -5.98 -19.53
CA ARG A 22 5.28 -7.09 -18.63
C ARG A 22 4.02 -6.78 -17.80
N TYR A 23 3.97 -5.61 -17.18
CA TYR A 23 2.83 -5.20 -16.34
C TYR A 23 1.78 -4.38 -17.10
N SER A 24 2.06 -3.92 -18.34
CA SER A 24 1.09 -3.16 -19.13
C SER A 24 -0.21 -3.94 -19.35
N ARG A 25 -0.11 -5.25 -19.63
CA ARG A 25 -1.29 -6.11 -19.78
C ARG A 25 -2.11 -6.21 -18.49
N ARG A 26 -1.44 -6.34 -17.35
CA ARG A 26 -2.09 -6.38 -16.02
C ARG A 26 -2.73 -5.02 -15.68
N ALA A 27 -2.04 -3.92 -15.95
CA ALA A 27 -2.58 -2.57 -15.73
C ALA A 27 -3.79 -2.28 -16.63
N LEU A 28 -3.76 -2.68 -17.90
CA LEU A 28 -4.91 -2.59 -18.80
C LEU A 28 -6.07 -3.46 -18.32
N GLY A 29 -5.79 -4.67 -17.81
CA GLY A 29 -6.77 -5.55 -17.17
C GLY A 29 -7.46 -4.89 -15.98
N LEU A 30 -6.69 -4.26 -15.09
CA LEU A 30 -7.22 -3.50 -13.96
C LEU A 30 -8.17 -2.38 -14.38
N VAL A 31 -7.82 -1.62 -15.43
CA VAL A 31 -8.70 -0.56 -15.97
C VAL A 31 -9.96 -1.14 -16.59
N TRP A 32 -9.84 -2.22 -17.36
CA TRP A 32 -10.98 -2.93 -17.97
C TRP A 32 -11.97 -3.41 -16.92
N GLU A 33 -11.46 -4.03 -15.86
CA GLU A 33 -12.27 -4.47 -14.72
C GLU A 33 -12.87 -3.31 -13.92
N THR A 34 -12.20 -2.15 -13.88
CA THR A 34 -12.69 -0.98 -13.17
C THR A 34 -13.83 -0.31 -13.93
N SER A 35 -13.66 -0.08 -15.24
CA SER A 35 -14.70 0.49 -16.11
C SER A 35 -14.45 0.22 -17.58
N ARG A 36 -15.24 -0.70 -18.15
CA ARG A 36 -15.20 -1.03 -19.60
C ARG A 36 -15.55 0.16 -20.48
N TRP A 37 -16.55 0.94 -20.08
CA TRP A 37 -17.00 2.11 -20.84
C TRP A 37 -15.96 3.22 -20.92
N MET A 38 -15.26 3.50 -19.82
CA MET A 38 -14.17 4.48 -19.82
C MET A 38 -13.01 4.00 -20.70
N MET A 39 -12.68 2.72 -20.68
CA MET A 39 -11.60 2.19 -21.51
C MET A 39 -11.94 2.28 -23.00
N LEU A 40 -13.18 1.97 -23.39
CA LEU A 40 -13.65 2.14 -24.77
C LEU A 40 -13.66 3.62 -25.20
N GLY A 41 -14.10 4.51 -24.30
CA GLY A 41 -14.04 5.95 -24.52
C GLY A 41 -12.60 6.48 -24.69
N LEU A 42 -11.66 5.99 -23.86
CA LEU A 42 -10.22 6.30 -24.02
C LEU A 42 -9.72 5.83 -25.40
N ALA A 43 -10.04 4.61 -25.81
CA ALA A 43 -9.62 4.07 -27.10
C ALA A 43 -10.19 4.91 -28.28
N LEU A 44 -11.46 5.27 -28.23
CA LEU A 44 -12.11 6.10 -29.26
C LEU A 44 -11.49 7.50 -29.33
N CYS A 45 -11.36 8.16 -28.18
CA CYS A 45 -10.72 9.50 -28.13
C CYS A 45 -9.25 9.46 -28.59
N THR A 46 -8.52 8.37 -28.26
CA THR A 46 -7.14 8.16 -28.69
C THR A 46 -7.06 8.01 -30.22
N LEU A 47 -7.97 7.25 -30.82
CA LEU A 47 -8.03 7.08 -32.27
C LEU A 47 -8.29 8.43 -32.96
N VAL A 48 -9.29 9.16 -32.51
CA VAL A 48 -9.66 10.48 -33.05
C VAL A 48 -8.49 11.46 -32.91
N ALA A 49 -7.90 11.56 -31.72
CA ALA A 49 -6.77 12.46 -31.46
C ALA A 49 -5.49 12.05 -32.22
N GLY A 50 -5.35 10.77 -32.61
CA GLY A 50 -4.23 10.28 -33.38
C GLY A 50 -4.33 10.53 -34.89
N VAL A 51 -5.53 10.40 -35.48
CA VAL A 51 -5.73 10.52 -36.94
C VAL A 51 -5.99 11.96 -37.38
N LEU A 52 -6.84 12.70 -36.68
CA LEU A 52 -7.29 14.01 -37.12
C LEU A 52 -6.19 15.08 -37.32
N PRO A 53 -5.05 15.08 -36.59
CA PRO A 53 -3.97 16.05 -36.86
C PRO A 53 -3.38 15.93 -38.28
N ALA A 54 -3.29 14.72 -38.84
CA ALA A 54 -2.83 14.52 -40.22
C ALA A 54 -3.86 15.04 -41.23
N VAL A 55 -5.14 14.84 -40.95
CA VAL A 55 -6.25 15.36 -41.80
C VAL A 55 -6.25 16.89 -41.76
N ALA A 56 -6.05 17.49 -40.56
CA ALA A 56 -5.95 18.96 -40.42
C ALA A 56 -4.77 19.52 -41.25
N ALA A 57 -3.60 18.87 -41.19
CA ALA A 57 -2.45 19.27 -41.99
C ALA A 57 -2.72 19.19 -43.50
N TRP A 58 -3.40 18.14 -43.95
CA TRP A 58 -3.77 18.00 -45.36
C TRP A 58 -4.81 19.05 -45.81
N VAL A 59 -5.82 19.34 -45.00
CA VAL A 59 -6.81 20.41 -45.29
C VAL A 59 -6.12 21.77 -45.29
N GLY A 60 -5.19 22.01 -44.37
CA GLY A 60 -4.38 23.24 -44.36
C GLY A 60 -3.57 23.46 -45.65
N GLN A 61 -3.00 22.37 -46.22
CA GLN A 61 -2.41 22.44 -47.57
C GLN A 61 -3.43 22.91 -48.60
N LEU A 62 -4.62 22.29 -48.66
CA LEU A 62 -5.66 22.65 -49.64
C LEU A 62 -6.14 24.11 -49.50
N ILE A 63 -6.16 24.63 -48.29
CA ILE A 63 -6.49 26.04 -48.02
C ILE A 63 -5.41 26.95 -48.59
N VAL A 64 -4.14 26.68 -48.33
CA VAL A 64 -3.03 27.51 -48.83
C VAL A 64 -2.97 27.49 -50.36
N ASP A 65 -3.04 26.33 -50.98
CA ASP A 65 -3.06 26.20 -52.43
C ASP A 65 -4.31 26.84 -53.04
N GLY A 66 -5.47 26.69 -52.38
CA GLY A 66 -6.71 27.35 -52.79
C GLY A 66 -6.61 28.90 -52.74
N VAL A 67 -5.94 29.47 -51.70
CA VAL A 67 -5.70 30.91 -51.60
C VAL A 67 -4.77 31.36 -52.73
N VAL A 68 -3.66 30.65 -52.99
CA VAL A 68 -2.71 30.99 -54.07
C VAL A 68 -3.43 30.98 -55.40
N ASN A 69 -4.18 29.95 -55.74
CA ASN A 69 -4.94 29.84 -56.97
C ASN A 69 -6.00 30.94 -57.10
N ALA A 70 -6.72 31.26 -56.00
CA ALA A 70 -7.70 32.34 -56.01
C ALA A 70 -7.06 33.70 -56.23
N MET A 71 -5.85 33.95 -55.71
CA MET A 71 -5.09 35.19 -55.93
C MET A 71 -4.61 35.31 -57.38
N GLU A 72 -4.12 34.21 -57.98
CA GLU A 72 -3.69 34.19 -59.39
C GLU A 72 -4.89 34.42 -60.33
N THR A 73 -6.00 33.70 -60.12
CA THR A 73 -7.23 33.85 -60.91
C THR A 73 -7.81 35.26 -60.83
N HIS A 74 -7.81 35.87 -59.62
CA HIS A 74 -8.28 37.23 -59.42
C HIS A 74 -7.39 38.26 -60.13
N ARG A 75 -6.05 38.01 -60.14
CA ARG A 75 -5.09 38.88 -60.82
C ARG A 75 -5.17 38.83 -62.34
N GLU A 76 -5.43 37.63 -62.91
CA GLU A 76 -5.50 37.44 -64.34
C GLU A 76 -6.86 37.82 -64.94
N ALA A 77 -7.96 37.56 -64.24
CA ALA A 77 -9.31 37.73 -64.76
C ALA A 77 -9.87 39.15 -64.66
N ASN A 78 -9.27 40.07 -63.88
CA ASN A 78 -9.81 41.39 -63.56
C ASN A 78 -11.31 41.35 -63.15
N ASP A 79 -11.77 40.19 -62.54
CA ASP A 79 -13.15 39.86 -62.29
C ASP A 79 -13.63 40.51 -60.96
N PRO A 80 -14.76 41.28 -61.01
CA PRO A 80 -15.29 41.96 -59.81
C PRO A 80 -15.94 40.99 -58.80
N ASN A 81 -16.17 39.72 -59.15
CA ASN A 81 -16.83 38.75 -58.28
C ASN A 81 -15.86 37.97 -57.38
N LEU A 82 -15.18 38.67 -56.46
CA LEU A 82 -14.30 38.12 -55.44
C LEU A 82 -14.94 36.97 -54.63
N LEU A 83 -16.27 37.02 -54.42
CA LEU A 83 -17.03 36.05 -53.64
C LEU A 83 -17.03 34.65 -54.27
N VAL A 84 -16.97 34.50 -55.58
CA VAL A 84 -16.98 33.22 -56.28
C VAL A 84 -15.66 32.47 -56.05
N SER A 85 -14.54 33.18 -56.07
CA SER A 85 -13.21 32.63 -55.86
C SER A 85 -12.92 32.28 -54.40
N ILE A 86 -13.52 33.05 -53.44
CA ILE A 86 -13.30 32.87 -51.98
C ILE A 86 -14.18 31.75 -51.39
N THR A 87 -15.41 31.50 -51.94
CA THR A 87 -16.37 30.57 -51.36
C THR A 87 -15.80 29.13 -51.15
N PRO A 88 -15.05 28.54 -52.09
CA PRO A 88 -14.44 27.24 -51.89
C PRO A 88 -13.44 27.21 -50.74
N VAL A 89 -12.61 28.25 -50.64
CA VAL A 89 -11.58 28.37 -49.56
C VAL A 89 -12.25 28.53 -48.20
N LEU A 90 -13.31 29.35 -48.08
CA LEU A 90 -14.07 29.50 -46.85
C LEU A 90 -14.74 28.20 -46.40
N LYS A 91 -15.18 27.34 -47.31
CA LYS A 91 -15.71 26.01 -46.97
C LYS A 91 -14.62 25.13 -46.38
N LEU A 92 -13.40 25.15 -46.92
CA LEU A 92 -12.26 24.38 -46.39
C LEU A 92 -11.85 24.90 -44.99
N VAL A 93 -11.84 26.23 -44.76
CA VAL A 93 -11.59 26.83 -43.43
C VAL A 93 -12.67 26.38 -42.44
N GLY A 94 -13.95 26.37 -42.83
CA GLY A 94 -15.02 25.85 -41.97
C GLY A 94 -14.85 24.37 -41.63
N PHE A 95 -14.39 23.56 -42.59
CA PHE A 95 -14.11 22.16 -42.39
C PHE A 95 -12.89 21.93 -41.46
N GLU A 96 -11.83 22.70 -41.65
CA GLU A 96 -10.67 22.68 -40.72
C GLU A 96 -11.08 23.06 -39.31
N ALA A 97 -11.90 24.10 -39.13
CA ALA A 97 -12.41 24.51 -37.83
C ALA A 97 -13.20 23.38 -37.14
N LEU A 98 -14.01 22.61 -37.89
CA LEU A 98 -14.71 21.42 -37.39
C LEU A 98 -13.71 20.36 -36.91
N ILE A 99 -12.67 20.06 -37.70
CA ILE A 99 -11.63 19.07 -37.35
C ILE A 99 -10.90 19.50 -36.07
N ILE A 100 -10.50 20.76 -35.97
CA ILE A 100 -9.82 21.31 -34.76
C ILE A 100 -10.76 21.22 -33.55
N GLY A 101 -12.06 21.52 -33.73
CA GLY A 101 -13.07 21.34 -32.68
C GLY A 101 -13.18 19.89 -32.18
N LEU A 102 -13.18 18.92 -33.12
CA LEU A 102 -13.19 17.50 -32.78
C LEU A 102 -11.90 17.05 -32.08
N ILE A 103 -10.74 17.53 -32.48
CA ILE A 103 -9.46 17.27 -31.79
C ILE A 103 -9.53 17.81 -30.35
N ALA A 104 -10.00 19.05 -30.17
CA ALA A 104 -10.14 19.65 -28.84
C ALA A 104 -11.12 18.86 -27.95
N LEU A 105 -12.25 18.43 -28.52
CA LEU A 105 -13.23 17.59 -27.82
C LEU A 105 -12.60 16.24 -27.39
N ALA A 106 -11.90 15.57 -28.31
CA ALA A 106 -11.22 14.29 -28.00
C ALA A 106 -10.17 14.46 -26.90
N GLN A 107 -9.35 15.50 -26.94
CA GLN A 107 -8.34 15.78 -25.91
C GLN A 107 -8.97 16.10 -24.55
N ARG A 108 -10.07 16.87 -24.51
CA ARG A 108 -10.82 17.12 -23.28
C ARG A 108 -11.46 15.86 -22.76
N GLY A 109 -12.00 15.01 -23.62
CA GLY A 109 -12.55 13.70 -23.29
C GLY A 109 -11.49 12.78 -22.67
N LEU A 110 -10.30 12.69 -23.26
CA LEU A 110 -9.15 11.97 -22.70
C LEU A 110 -8.79 12.46 -21.29
N SER A 111 -8.63 13.78 -21.12
CA SER A 111 -8.27 14.37 -19.84
C SER A 111 -9.33 14.10 -18.76
N ALA A 112 -10.61 14.24 -19.08
CA ALA A 112 -11.71 13.96 -18.17
C ALA A 112 -11.75 12.49 -17.74
N GLN A 113 -11.65 11.57 -18.70
CA GLN A 113 -11.67 10.13 -18.42
C GLN A 113 -10.44 9.70 -17.59
N GLN A 114 -9.25 10.24 -17.89
CA GLN A 114 -8.04 9.99 -17.11
C GLN A 114 -8.17 10.47 -15.66
N SER A 115 -8.80 11.63 -15.43
CA SER A 115 -9.05 12.15 -14.09
C SER A 115 -10.02 11.27 -13.29
N LEU A 116 -11.12 10.82 -13.91
CA LEU A 116 -12.08 9.93 -13.28
C LEU A 116 -11.48 8.54 -12.99
N LEU A 117 -10.75 7.99 -13.96
CA LEU A 117 -10.05 6.71 -13.77
C LEU A 117 -9.00 6.77 -12.66
N ARG A 118 -8.33 7.91 -12.47
CA ARG A 118 -7.35 8.08 -11.38
C ARG A 118 -7.99 7.83 -10.02
N ALA A 119 -9.17 8.39 -9.78
CA ALA A 119 -9.90 8.22 -8.52
C ALA A 119 -10.34 6.76 -8.32
N LEU A 120 -10.99 6.18 -9.33
CA LEU A 120 -11.51 4.81 -9.26
C LEU A 120 -10.40 3.76 -9.13
N LEU A 121 -9.34 3.89 -9.93
CA LEU A 121 -8.23 2.96 -9.93
C LEU A 121 -7.42 3.05 -8.64
N GLY A 122 -7.20 4.29 -8.14
CA GLY A 122 -6.53 4.51 -6.85
C GLY A 122 -7.28 3.83 -5.70
N GLN A 123 -8.61 3.97 -5.66
CA GLN A 123 -9.44 3.27 -4.67
C GLN A 123 -9.33 1.75 -4.82
N LYS A 124 -9.50 1.21 -6.04
CA LYS A 124 -9.43 -0.24 -6.30
C LYS A 124 -8.10 -0.83 -5.83
N VAL A 125 -6.98 -0.20 -6.19
CA VAL A 125 -5.65 -0.68 -5.79
C VAL A 125 -5.44 -0.58 -4.28
N ASN A 126 -5.92 0.49 -3.63
CA ASN A 126 -5.87 0.58 -2.17
C ASN A 126 -6.69 -0.55 -1.51
N VAL A 127 -7.88 -0.86 -2.03
CA VAL A 127 -8.68 -1.99 -1.53
C VAL A 127 -7.93 -3.30 -1.68
N MET A 128 -7.33 -3.57 -2.85
CA MET A 128 -6.52 -4.79 -3.08
C MET A 128 -5.35 -4.90 -2.08
N ILE A 129 -4.69 -3.79 -1.76
CA ILE A 129 -3.60 -3.77 -0.78
C ILE A 129 -4.13 -4.09 0.62
N LEU A 130 -5.27 -3.52 1.01
CA LEU A 130 -5.88 -3.74 2.33
C LEU A 130 -6.43 -5.16 2.47
N GLU A 131 -7.07 -5.70 1.42
CA GLU A 131 -7.51 -7.10 1.37
C GLU A 131 -6.32 -8.05 1.52
N LYS A 132 -5.22 -7.78 0.79
CA LYS A 132 -3.99 -8.56 0.93
C LYS A 132 -3.40 -8.45 2.34
N ALA A 133 -3.35 -7.26 2.93
CA ALA A 133 -2.92 -7.06 4.31
C ALA A 133 -3.74 -7.92 5.28
N GLY A 134 -5.06 -8.00 5.09
CA GLY A 134 -5.94 -8.83 5.92
C GLY A 134 -5.69 -10.33 5.83
N THR A 135 -4.96 -10.81 4.81
CA THR A 135 -4.62 -12.24 4.63
C THR A 135 -3.22 -12.61 5.10
N LEU A 136 -2.41 -11.64 5.51
CA LEU A 136 -1.04 -11.88 5.96
C LEU A 136 -1.01 -12.29 7.43
N SER A 137 -0.06 -13.16 7.80
CA SER A 137 0.16 -13.59 9.18
C SER A 137 0.82 -12.49 10.02
N LEU A 138 0.71 -12.60 11.36
CA LEU A 138 1.35 -11.66 12.28
C LEU A 138 2.87 -11.67 12.11
N SER A 139 3.47 -12.83 11.88
CA SER A 139 4.91 -12.97 11.63
C SER A 139 5.37 -12.17 10.42
N GLN A 140 4.56 -12.13 9.36
CA GLN A 140 4.83 -11.34 8.16
C GLN A 140 4.74 -9.83 8.44
N PHE A 141 3.81 -9.38 9.30
CA PHE A 141 3.73 -7.96 9.70
C PHE A 141 4.90 -7.51 10.57
N GLU A 142 5.50 -8.41 11.35
CA GLU A 142 6.68 -8.14 12.18
C GLU A 142 7.98 -8.14 11.34
N ASP A 143 7.94 -8.62 10.08
CA ASP A 143 9.08 -8.57 9.15
C ASP A 143 9.27 -7.16 8.58
N SER A 144 10.45 -6.60 8.82
CA SER A 144 10.82 -5.27 8.36
C SER A 144 10.86 -5.14 6.82
N GLU A 145 11.19 -6.21 6.10
CA GLU A 145 11.23 -6.22 4.64
C GLU A 145 9.82 -6.15 4.06
N LEU A 146 8.88 -6.93 4.61
CA LEU A 146 7.48 -6.88 4.20
C LEU A 146 6.83 -5.54 4.53
N TYR A 147 7.14 -4.96 5.70
CA TYR A 147 6.66 -3.62 6.06
C TYR A 147 7.13 -2.56 5.05
N ASP A 148 8.35 -2.68 4.57
CA ASP A 148 8.89 -1.82 3.52
C ASP A 148 8.17 -2.03 2.18
N GLN A 149 7.88 -3.28 1.82
CA GLN A 149 7.13 -3.59 0.60
C GLN A 149 5.71 -3.01 0.67
N LEU A 150 5.01 -3.16 1.79
CA LEU A 150 3.69 -2.56 2.03
C LEU A 150 3.74 -1.03 1.91
N THR A 151 4.71 -0.39 2.56
CA THR A 151 4.86 1.07 2.55
C THR A 151 5.15 1.59 1.13
N ARG A 152 6.02 0.91 0.39
CA ARG A 152 6.30 1.23 -1.03
C ARG A 152 5.09 1.00 -1.91
N ALA A 153 4.42 -0.15 -1.77
CA ALA A 153 3.19 -0.47 -2.51
C ALA A 153 2.11 0.61 -2.30
N ARG A 154 1.84 1.02 -1.05
CA ARG A 154 0.86 2.08 -0.73
C ARG A 154 1.21 3.44 -1.32
N ARG A 155 2.48 3.84 -1.30
CA ARG A 155 2.92 5.12 -1.85
C ARG A 155 2.73 5.20 -3.36
N GLU A 156 3.05 4.13 -4.07
CA GLU A 156 3.05 4.07 -5.53
C GLU A 156 1.70 3.61 -6.12
N ALA A 157 0.87 2.96 -5.31
CA ALA A 157 -0.37 2.30 -5.72
C ALA A 157 -1.38 3.22 -6.43
N SER A 158 -1.49 4.48 -5.99
CA SER A 158 -2.50 5.40 -6.51
C SER A 158 -2.13 6.03 -7.85
N THR A 159 -0.85 6.09 -8.21
CA THR A 159 -0.37 6.87 -9.35
C THR A 159 0.22 6.02 -10.47
N ARG A 160 0.99 4.99 -10.16
CA ARG A 160 1.76 4.22 -11.17
C ARG A 160 0.92 3.36 -12.12
N PRO A 161 -0.15 2.65 -11.68
CA PRO A 161 -1.00 1.90 -12.61
C PRO A 161 -1.64 2.80 -13.66
N LEU A 162 -2.15 3.98 -13.24
CA LEU A 162 -2.72 4.94 -14.17
C LEU A 162 -1.67 5.57 -15.08
N ALA A 163 -0.48 5.89 -14.55
CA ALA A 163 0.62 6.44 -15.35
C ALA A 163 0.99 5.47 -16.49
N LEU A 164 1.09 4.17 -16.18
CA LEU A 164 1.37 3.14 -17.18
C LEU A 164 0.27 3.06 -18.25
N VAL A 165 -1.01 3.10 -17.85
CA VAL A 165 -2.15 3.12 -18.77
C VAL A 165 -2.13 4.36 -19.66
N ASN A 166 -1.93 5.55 -19.10
CA ASN A 166 -1.86 6.80 -19.85
C ASN A 166 -0.71 6.79 -20.86
N LYS A 167 0.48 6.28 -20.46
CA LYS A 167 1.61 6.13 -21.37
C LYS A 167 1.34 5.11 -22.48
N THR A 168 0.60 4.02 -22.17
CA THR A 168 0.20 3.03 -23.19
C THR A 168 -0.75 3.64 -24.21
N PHE A 169 -1.78 4.38 -23.78
CA PHE A 169 -2.69 5.07 -24.71
C PHE A 169 -2.00 6.23 -25.44
N GLY A 170 -1.12 6.97 -24.76
CA GLY A 170 -0.28 7.99 -25.40
C GLY A 170 0.63 7.40 -26.48
N LEU A 171 1.27 6.26 -26.19
CA LEU A 171 2.08 5.53 -27.17
C LEU A 171 1.24 5.10 -28.38
N LEU A 172 0.03 4.57 -28.15
CA LEU A 172 -0.89 4.18 -29.21
C LEU A 172 -1.33 5.38 -30.05
N GLN A 173 -1.68 6.50 -29.41
CA GLN A 173 -2.03 7.76 -30.08
C GLN A 173 -0.88 8.24 -30.97
N ASN A 174 0.34 8.30 -30.41
CA ASN A 174 1.52 8.74 -31.15
C ASN A 174 1.85 7.77 -32.30
N ALA A 175 1.69 6.47 -32.12
CA ALA A 175 1.90 5.48 -33.18
C ALA A 175 0.89 5.68 -34.33
N ILE A 176 -0.38 5.94 -34.04
CA ILE A 176 -1.41 6.26 -35.03
C ILE A 176 -1.06 7.57 -35.75
N SER A 177 -0.66 8.62 -35.00
CA SER A 177 -0.25 9.90 -35.59
C SER A 177 0.98 9.75 -36.48
N LEU A 178 2.01 9.00 -36.03
CA LEU A 178 3.21 8.73 -36.83
C LEU A 178 2.89 7.93 -38.08
N GLY A 179 1.98 6.95 -38.00
CA GLY A 179 1.49 6.22 -39.18
C GLY A 179 0.80 7.16 -40.18
N SER A 180 -0.08 8.01 -39.70
CA SER A 180 -0.81 9.00 -40.54
C SER A 180 0.15 10.04 -41.15
N PHE A 181 1.10 10.58 -40.36
CA PHE A 181 2.13 11.50 -40.85
C PHE A 181 3.12 10.80 -41.79
N GLY A 182 3.47 9.52 -41.50
CA GLY A 182 4.34 8.72 -42.34
C GLY A 182 3.77 8.56 -43.76
N VAL A 183 2.47 8.33 -43.91
CA VAL A 183 1.81 8.27 -45.21
C VAL A 183 2.01 9.58 -45.98
N LEU A 184 1.82 10.74 -45.36
CA LEU A 184 2.04 12.05 -45.99
C LEU A 184 3.50 12.29 -46.33
N LEU A 185 4.46 11.92 -45.44
CA LEU A 185 5.90 12.11 -45.67
C LEU A 185 6.46 11.21 -46.75
N VAL A 186 5.98 9.96 -46.88
CA VAL A 186 6.41 9.04 -47.94
C VAL A 186 6.01 9.55 -49.32
N GLN A 187 4.91 10.30 -49.45
CA GLN A 187 4.52 10.96 -50.70
C GLN A 187 5.54 12.02 -51.13
N PHE A 188 6.24 12.67 -50.17
CA PHE A 188 7.34 13.58 -50.45
C PHE A 188 8.62 12.81 -50.76
N SER A 189 9.12 12.04 -49.77
CA SER A 189 10.31 11.19 -49.96
C SER A 189 10.42 10.17 -48.82
N PRO A 190 10.75 8.89 -49.09
CA PRO A 190 11.06 7.89 -48.08
C PRO A 190 12.23 8.30 -47.15
N TRP A 191 13.18 9.09 -47.65
CA TRP A 191 14.32 9.61 -46.86
C TRP A 191 13.88 10.55 -45.74
N ALA A 192 12.76 11.27 -45.93
CA ALA A 192 12.20 12.15 -44.92
C ALA A 192 11.85 11.41 -43.63
N LEU A 193 11.33 10.19 -43.73
CA LEU A 193 11.02 9.35 -42.58
C LEU A 193 12.31 8.88 -41.85
N LEU A 194 13.37 8.54 -42.58
CA LEU A 194 14.66 8.16 -42.00
C LEU A 194 15.31 9.31 -41.23
N ILE A 195 15.26 10.53 -41.77
CA ILE A 195 15.75 11.73 -41.11
C ILE A 195 14.99 11.98 -39.82
N LEU A 196 13.66 11.81 -39.82
CA LEU A 196 12.82 11.98 -38.63
C LEU A 196 13.24 11.03 -37.50
N VAL A 197 13.45 9.74 -37.81
CA VAL A 197 13.85 8.71 -36.83
C VAL A 197 15.26 8.97 -36.32
N ALA A 198 16.21 9.28 -37.20
CA ALA A 198 17.60 9.55 -36.83
C ALA A 198 17.75 10.74 -35.86
N GLY A 199 16.92 11.78 -36.02
CA GLY A 199 16.94 12.94 -35.13
C GLY A 199 16.43 12.68 -33.71
N ALA A 200 15.55 11.70 -33.51
CA ALA A 200 14.96 11.41 -32.20
C ALA A 200 15.70 10.32 -31.39
N LEU A 201 16.40 9.41 -32.08
CA LEU A 201 17.05 8.24 -31.46
C LEU A 201 18.08 8.57 -30.37
N PRO A 202 18.98 9.59 -30.51
CA PRO A 202 19.98 9.91 -29.50
C PRO A 202 19.37 10.34 -28.16
N VAL A 203 18.29 11.13 -28.18
CA VAL A 203 17.56 11.57 -26.98
C VAL A 203 16.98 10.38 -26.25
N PHE A 204 16.39 9.44 -26.97
CA PHE A 204 15.82 8.21 -26.40
C PHE A 204 16.85 7.35 -25.67
N ILE A 205 18.01 7.10 -26.29
CA ILE A 205 19.08 6.28 -25.67
C ILE A 205 19.53 6.91 -24.36
N SER A 206 19.66 8.24 -24.32
CA SER A 206 20.02 8.97 -23.12
C SER A 206 18.94 8.84 -22.03
N GLU A 207 17.69 9.04 -22.38
CA GLU A 207 16.55 9.01 -21.44
C GLU A 207 16.38 7.61 -20.83
N ALA A 208 16.47 6.55 -21.62
CA ALA A 208 16.40 5.18 -21.17
C ALA A 208 17.50 4.84 -20.15
N LYS A 209 18.72 5.32 -20.38
CA LYS A 209 19.85 5.13 -19.46
C LYS A 209 19.59 5.82 -18.11
N PHE A 210 19.20 7.08 -18.13
CA PHE A 210 18.98 7.85 -16.90
C PHE A 210 17.76 7.36 -16.09
N SER A 211 16.73 6.80 -16.71
CA SER A 211 15.62 6.16 -16.02
C SER A 211 16.08 4.94 -15.22
N GLY A 212 16.97 4.11 -15.77
CA GLY A 212 17.56 2.99 -15.05
C GLY A 212 18.44 3.43 -13.86
N ASP A 213 19.21 4.50 -14.03
CA ASP A 213 20.05 5.06 -12.97
C ASP A 213 19.19 5.63 -11.82
N ALA A 214 18.10 6.31 -12.13
CA ALA A 214 17.14 6.85 -11.15
C ALA A 214 16.50 5.74 -10.31
N PHE A 215 16.10 4.64 -10.93
CA PHE A 215 15.52 3.50 -10.20
C PHE A 215 16.54 2.83 -9.26
N ARG A 216 17.78 2.58 -9.73
CA ARG A 216 18.83 2.02 -8.87
C ARG A 216 19.10 2.90 -7.66
N LEU A 217 19.15 4.21 -7.85
CA LEU A 217 19.32 5.19 -6.79
C LEU A 217 18.15 5.13 -5.78
N PHE A 218 16.92 5.03 -6.26
CA PHE A 218 15.73 4.91 -5.41
C PHE A 218 15.76 3.66 -4.52
N ARG A 219 16.08 2.49 -5.08
CA ARG A 219 16.17 1.22 -4.32
C ARG A 219 17.27 1.28 -3.26
N TRP A 220 18.42 1.82 -3.60
CA TRP A 220 19.56 1.91 -2.68
C TRP A 220 19.31 2.82 -1.46
N ARG A 221 18.49 3.84 -1.61
CA ARG A 221 18.15 4.82 -0.55
C ARG A 221 17.06 4.39 0.41
N SER A 222 16.50 3.21 0.24
CA SER A 222 15.38 2.74 1.08
C SER A 222 15.61 2.93 2.60
N PRO A 223 16.80 2.63 3.18
CA PRO A 223 17.05 2.82 4.62
C PRO A 223 17.03 4.29 5.04
N GLN A 224 17.61 5.21 4.25
CA GLN A 224 17.65 6.64 4.58
C GLN A 224 16.25 7.25 4.47
N THR A 225 15.51 6.89 3.44
CA THR A 225 14.12 7.32 3.25
C THR A 225 13.24 6.82 4.39
N ARG A 226 13.44 5.58 4.87
CA ARG A 226 12.75 5.02 6.04
C ARG A 226 13.04 5.84 7.30
N MET A 227 14.32 6.16 7.55
CA MET A 227 14.71 7.00 8.70
C MET A 227 14.06 8.38 8.62
N GLN A 228 13.96 8.97 7.44
CA GLN A 228 13.30 10.26 7.24
C GLN A 228 11.81 10.20 7.59
N ILE A 229 11.09 9.18 7.10
CA ILE A 229 9.67 8.94 7.40
C ILE A 229 9.47 8.68 8.90
N TYR A 230 10.36 7.90 9.52
CA TYR A 230 10.32 7.63 10.96
C TYR A 230 10.44 8.92 11.77
N LEU A 231 11.43 9.79 11.46
CA LEU A 231 11.61 11.07 12.13
C LEU A 231 10.39 12.00 11.95
N GLU A 232 9.83 12.05 10.76
CA GLU A 232 8.59 12.79 10.47
C GLU A 232 7.43 12.27 11.33
N THR A 233 7.26 10.94 11.40
CA THR A 233 6.23 10.29 12.22
C THR A 233 6.41 10.63 13.69
N VAL A 234 7.61 10.51 14.24
CA VAL A 234 7.91 10.80 15.65
C VAL A 234 7.67 12.27 16.01
N LEU A 235 8.00 13.19 15.08
CA LEU A 235 7.82 14.63 15.31
C LEU A 235 6.36 15.09 15.18
N ALA A 236 5.51 14.34 14.44
CA ALA A 236 4.15 14.75 14.09
C ALA A 236 3.05 13.96 14.81
N ARG A 237 3.36 12.84 15.50
CA ARG A 237 2.35 12.00 16.15
C ARG A 237 2.14 12.32 17.61
N GLU A 238 0.90 12.20 18.08
CA GLU A 238 0.46 12.48 19.43
C GLU A 238 1.11 11.56 20.48
N ASP A 239 1.31 10.29 20.14
CA ASP A 239 1.89 9.29 21.04
C ASP A 239 3.35 9.59 21.41
N SER A 240 4.14 10.11 20.48
CA SER A 240 5.58 10.42 20.67
C SER A 240 5.87 11.88 21.06
N ILE A 241 5.01 12.83 20.70
CA ILE A 241 5.29 14.28 20.85
C ILE A 241 5.54 14.71 22.31
N LYS A 242 4.96 13.98 23.29
CA LYS A 242 5.16 14.28 24.72
C LYS A 242 6.63 14.16 25.11
N GLU A 243 7.28 13.07 24.72
CA GLU A 243 8.70 12.84 25.01
C GLU A 243 9.60 13.75 24.19
N VAL A 244 9.25 13.96 22.91
CA VAL A 244 9.98 14.90 22.05
C VAL A 244 10.04 16.29 22.68
N LYS A 245 8.93 16.78 23.23
CA LYS A 245 8.88 18.09 23.93
C LYS A 245 9.58 18.06 25.28
N LEU A 246 9.35 16.99 26.07
CA LEU A 246 9.92 16.88 27.41
C LEU A 246 11.46 16.84 27.38
N PHE A 247 12.02 16.08 26.45
CA PHE A 247 13.48 15.92 26.31
C PHE A 247 14.11 16.93 25.35
N GLY A 248 13.34 17.85 24.76
CA GLY A 248 13.85 18.86 23.82
C GLY A 248 14.44 18.28 22.54
N LEU A 249 13.91 17.15 22.05
CA LEU A 249 14.45 16.40 20.92
C LEU A 249 14.14 17.03 19.56
N GLU A 250 13.26 18.03 19.51
CA GLU A 250 12.79 18.67 18.27
C GLU A 250 13.96 19.15 17.40
N GLY A 251 14.88 19.92 17.99
CA GLY A 251 16.05 20.44 17.28
C GLY A 251 16.95 19.34 16.73
N LEU A 252 17.21 18.29 17.53
CA LEU A 252 18.05 17.16 17.15
C LEU A 252 17.44 16.37 15.99
N PHE A 253 16.15 16.02 16.10
CA PHE A 253 15.46 15.21 15.08
C PHE A 253 15.24 15.99 13.80
N LEU A 254 14.90 17.27 13.90
CA LEU A 254 14.76 18.13 12.73
C LEU A 254 16.09 18.34 12.01
N GLN A 255 17.19 18.50 12.75
CA GLN A 255 18.54 18.59 12.16
C GLN A 255 18.88 17.29 11.42
N ARG A 256 18.68 16.13 12.03
CA ARG A 256 18.93 14.83 11.41
C ARG A 256 18.06 14.60 10.16
N TYR A 257 16.80 15.03 10.20
CA TYR A 257 15.90 15.00 9.04
C TYR A 257 16.46 15.86 7.89
N ARG A 258 16.91 17.08 8.19
CA ARG A 258 17.50 18.00 7.20
C ARG A 258 18.80 17.46 6.62
N ASP A 259 19.65 16.84 7.42
CA ASP A 259 20.92 16.28 6.99
C ASP A 259 20.68 15.11 6.00
N ILE A 260 19.74 14.22 6.31
CA ILE A 260 19.31 13.14 5.41
C ILE A 260 18.76 13.74 4.11
N PHE A 261 17.84 14.72 4.20
CA PHE A 261 17.28 15.37 3.02
C PHE A 261 18.37 16.02 2.16
N THR A 262 19.31 16.74 2.76
CA THR A 262 20.40 17.42 2.05
C THR A 262 21.29 16.42 1.30
N GLN A 263 21.57 15.26 1.91
CA GLN A 263 22.32 14.19 1.28
C GLN A 263 21.56 13.61 0.08
N LEU A 264 20.29 13.24 0.27
CA LEU A 264 19.44 12.68 -0.79
C LEU A 264 19.26 13.67 -1.95
N PHE A 265 19.03 14.96 -1.62
CA PHE A 265 18.88 16.02 -2.60
C PHE A 265 20.16 16.26 -3.41
N ALA A 266 21.33 16.18 -2.78
CA ALA A 266 22.61 16.36 -3.50
C ALA A 266 22.83 15.29 -4.58
N GLU A 267 22.39 14.06 -4.30
CA GLU A 267 22.44 12.96 -5.25
C GLU A 267 21.41 13.13 -6.37
N ASP A 268 20.16 13.48 -6.05
CA ASP A 268 19.10 13.77 -7.03
C ASP A 268 19.49 14.94 -7.94
N ARG A 269 20.00 16.02 -7.34
CA ARG A 269 20.48 17.19 -8.10
C ARG A 269 21.54 16.80 -9.10
N ARG A 270 22.52 15.97 -8.71
CA ARG A 270 23.60 15.53 -9.60
C ARG A 270 23.05 14.71 -10.77
N LEU A 271 22.16 13.78 -10.49
CA LEU A 271 21.53 12.95 -11.53
C LEU A 271 20.66 13.79 -12.46
N THR A 272 19.83 14.66 -11.92
CA THR A 272 18.92 15.54 -12.67
C THR A 272 19.72 16.49 -13.57
N LEU A 273 20.70 17.21 -13.04
CA LEU A 273 21.52 18.14 -13.85
C LEU A 273 22.24 17.39 -14.98
N ARG A 274 22.75 16.19 -14.72
CA ARG A 274 23.41 15.37 -15.74
C ARG A 274 22.41 14.92 -16.82
N ARG A 275 21.21 14.48 -16.42
CA ARG A 275 20.13 14.08 -17.33
C ARG A 275 19.72 15.26 -18.23
N GLU A 276 19.41 16.42 -17.63
CA GLU A 276 18.97 17.58 -18.36
C GLU A 276 20.06 18.14 -19.30
N SER A 277 21.33 18.15 -18.87
CA SER A 277 22.44 18.60 -19.72
C SER A 277 22.61 17.72 -20.96
N TRP A 278 22.58 16.38 -20.78
CA TRP A 278 22.64 15.45 -21.92
C TRP A 278 21.39 15.54 -22.79
N GLY A 279 20.21 15.67 -22.19
CA GLY A 279 18.94 15.85 -22.90
C GLY A 279 18.95 17.10 -23.78
N PHE A 280 19.48 18.23 -23.26
CA PHE A 280 19.65 19.45 -24.03
C PHE A 280 20.62 19.29 -25.22
N LEU A 281 21.82 18.76 -24.98
CA LEU A 281 22.83 18.58 -26.04
C LEU A 281 22.34 17.65 -27.16
N LEU A 282 21.70 16.55 -26.80
CA LEU A 282 21.16 15.61 -27.78
C LEU A 282 19.89 16.14 -28.45
N GLY A 283 19.09 16.95 -27.74
CA GLY A 283 17.94 17.67 -28.30
C GLY A 283 18.32 18.67 -29.39
N LEU A 284 19.50 19.30 -29.27
CA LEU A 284 20.04 20.16 -30.33
C LEU A 284 20.29 19.42 -31.64
N LEU A 285 20.72 18.16 -31.59
CA LEU A 285 20.87 17.33 -32.80
C LEU A 285 19.51 17.11 -33.48
N GLY A 286 18.46 16.85 -32.70
CA GLY A 286 17.09 16.75 -33.23
C GLY A 286 16.62 18.05 -33.88
N THR A 287 16.93 19.18 -33.26
CA THR A 287 16.64 20.51 -33.82
C THR A 287 17.39 20.78 -35.11
N LEU A 288 18.68 20.47 -35.19
CA LEU A 288 19.48 20.60 -36.39
C LEU A 288 18.97 19.71 -37.53
N THR A 289 18.56 18.47 -37.21
CA THR A 289 17.96 17.53 -38.17
C THR A 289 16.64 18.08 -38.72
N PHE A 290 15.80 18.69 -37.88
CA PHE A 290 14.57 19.37 -38.34
C PHE A 290 14.87 20.51 -39.30
N TYR A 291 15.80 21.41 -38.98
CA TYR A 291 16.15 22.55 -39.84
C TYR A 291 16.83 22.12 -41.15
N ALA A 292 17.58 21.01 -41.15
CA ALA A 292 18.10 20.42 -42.38
C ALA A 292 16.98 19.92 -43.30
N ALA A 293 15.98 19.21 -42.73
CA ALA A 293 14.80 18.80 -43.48
C ALA A 293 13.99 20.00 -43.97
N TYR A 294 13.86 21.05 -43.13
CA TYR A 294 13.21 22.30 -43.51
C TYR A 294 13.87 22.94 -44.72
N GLY A 295 15.21 23.10 -44.68
CA GLY A 295 15.99 23.63 -45.80
C GLY A 295 15.80 22.82 -47.08
N TRP A 296 15.77 21.48 -46.99
CA TRP A 296 15.51 20.62 -48.14
C TRP A 296 14.10 20.88 -48.75
N VAL A 297 13.05 20.91 -47.94
CA VAL A 297 11.65 21.19 -48.42
C VAL A 297 11.59 22.57 -49.09
N VAL A 298 12.26 23.60 -48.54
CA VAL A 298 12.27 24.94 -49.11
C VAL A 298 12.98 24.93 -50.49
N ILE A 299 14.12 24.25 -50.64
CA ILE A 299 14.84 24.14 -51.90
C ILE A 299 13.95 23.48 -52.97
N GLU A 300 13.30 22.37 -52.67
CA GLU A 300 12.39 21.68 -53.58
C GLU A 300 11.17 22.58 -53.98
N THR A 301 10.68 23.37 -53.07
CA THR A 301 9.61 24.35 -53.36
C THR A 301 10.08 25.45 -54.30
N ILE A 302 11.28 26.00 -54.09
CA ILE A 302 11.87 27.02 -54.96
C ILE A 302 12.17 26.43 -56.36
N ALA A 303 12.55 25.14 -56.43
CA ALA A 303 12.75 24.44 -57.68
C ALA A 303 11.46 24.14 -58.44
N GLY A 304 10.27 24.42 -57.86
CA GLY A 304 8.96 24.18 -58.48
C GLY A 304 8.46 22.76 -58.36
N ALA A 305 9.16 21.90 -57.61
CA ALA A 305 8.72 20.50 -57.39
C ALA A 305 7.59 20.39 -56.38
N LEU A 306 7.38 21.37 -55.54
CA LEU A 306 6.35 21.43 -54.49
C LEU A 306 5.53 22.73 -54.58
N THR A 307 4.24 22.68 -54.25
CA THR A 307 3.41 23.86 -54.04
C THR A 307 3.69 24.52 -52.70
N LEU A 308 3.24 25.78 -52.52
CA LEU A 308 3.37 26.48 -51.23
C LEU A 308 2.55 25.78 -50.13
N GLY A 309 1.38 25.24 -50.47
CA GLY A 309 0.57 24.47 -49.53
C GLY A 309 1.25 23.16 -49.14
N GLN A 310 1.87 22.46 -50.08
CA GLN A 310 2.66 21.24 -49.77
C GLN A 310 3.84 21.54 -48.87
N MET A 311 4.56 22.64 -49.10
CA MET A 311 5.64 23.10 -48.23
C MET A 311 5.16 23.26 -46.79
N THR A 312 4.09 24.03 -46.59
CA THR A 312 3.53 24.29 -45.25
C THR A 312 3.06 23.00 -44.57
N MET A 313 2.39 22.10 -45.30
CA MET A 313 1.97 20.79 -44.80
C MET A 313 3.17 19.94 -44.36
N TYR A 314 4.21 19.77 -45.21
CA TYR A 314 5.37 18.94 -44.87
C TYR A 314 6.13 19.48 -43.67
N LEU A 315 6.30 20.78 -43.54
CA LEU A 315 6.92 21.40 -42.37
C LEU A 315 6.12 21.12 -41.09
N MET A 316 4.81 21.25 -41.15
CA MET A 316 3.92 20.95 -40.03
C MET A 316 3.99 19.47 -39.64
N VAL A 317 3.92 18.58 -40.63
CA VAL A 317 3.99 17.12 -40.44
C VAL A 317 5.34 16.68 -39.87
N PHE A 318 6.45 17.24 -40.36
CA PHE A 318 7.78 17.01 -39.79
C PHE A 318 7.87 17.41 -38.33
N LYS A 319 7.41 18.62 -37.98
CA LYS A 319 7.42 19.13 -36.60
C LYS A 319 6.55 18.30 -35.67
N GLN A 320 5.34 17.97 -36.09
CA GLN A 320 4.43 17.14 -35.31
C GLN A 320 4.90 15.67 -35.24
N GLY A 321 5.46 15.14 -36.32
CA GLY A 321 6.06 13.81 -36.37
C GLY A 321 7.26 13.68 -35.43
N GLN A 322 8.14 14.67 -35.40
CA GLN A 322 9.27 14.70 -34.47
C GLN A 322 8.79 14.76 -33.02
N ALA A 323 7.78 15.59 -32.73
CA ALA A 323 7.17 15.66 -31.39
C ALA A 323 6.52 14.33 -30.97
N ALA A 324 5.74 13.70 -31.88
CA ALA A 324 5.10 12.41 -31.62
C ALA A 324 6.11 11.28 -31.42
N LEU A 325 7.19 11.26 -32.21
CA LEU A 325 8.27 10.27 -32.05
C LEU A 325 9.01 10.46 -30.73
N SER A 326 9.41 11.68 -30.39
CA SER A 326 10.04 11.99 -29.11
C SER A 326 9.14 11.65 -27.93
N ALA A 327 7.84 11.99 -27.99
CA ALA A 327 6.85 11.63 -26.98
C ALA A 327 6.69 10.10 -26.84
N SER A 328 6.72 9.34 -27.94
CA SER A 328 6.69 7.88 -27.92
C SER A 328 7.89 7.28 -27.22
N LEU A 329 9.08 7.77 -27.53
CA LEU A 329 10.32 7.30 -26.92
C LEU A 329 10.41 7.65 -25.44
N THR A 330 9.95 8.84 -25.04
CA THR A 330 9.82 9.24 -23.63
C THR A 330 8.77 8.39 -22.91
N ALA A 331 7.65 8.07 -23.56
CA ALA A 331 6.63 7.19 -23.00
C ALA A 331 7.18 5.78 -22.74
N ILE A 332 7.93 5.20 -23.67
CA ILE A 332 8.59 3.88 -23.50
C ILE A 332 9.55 3.91 -22.30
N SER A 333 10.40 4.94 -22.21
CA SER A 333 11.33 5.11 -21.08
C SER A 333 10.58 5.23 -19.75
N GLY A 334 9.53 6.05 -19.71
CA GLY A 334 8.69 6.19 -18.53
C GLY A 334 7.87 4.95 -18.20
N MET A 335 7.47 4.13 -19.19
CA MET A 335 6.84 2.82 -18.94
C MET A 335 7.82 1.85 -18.28
N TYR A 336 9.09 1.88 -18.65
CA TYR A 336 10.14 1.10 -17.98
C TYR A 336 10.24 1.47 -16.50
N GLU A 337 10.27 2.77 -16.18
CA GLU A 337 10.26 3.26 -14.81
C GLU A 337 9.00 2.80 -14.06
N ASP A 338 7.80 3.01 -14.62
CA ASP A 338 6.55 2.60 -13.97
C ASP A 338 6.47 1.08 -13.74
N ASN A 339 6.98 0.25 -14.67
CA ASN A 339 7.05 -1.19 -14.47
C ASN A 339 7.93 -1.58 -13.28
N LEU A 340 9.06 -0.90 -13.08
CA LEU A 340 9.94 -1.14 -11.95
C LEU A 340 9.26 -0.79 -10.61
N TYR A 341 8.47 0.27 -10.57
CA TYR A 341 7.69 0.61 -9.38
C TYR A 341 6.49 -0.32 -9.18
N LEU A 342 5.85 -0.75 -10.25
CA LEU A 342 4.74 -1.71 -10.17
C LEU A 342 5.20 -3.10 -9.74
N SER A 343 6.46 -3.47 -9.95
CA SER A 343 6.97 -4.73 -9.41
C SER A 343 6.81 -4.80 -7.88
N ASN A 344 7.07 -3.70 -7.16
CA ASN A 344 6.90 -3.64 -5.71
C ASN A 344 5.44 -3.91 -5.28
N LEU A 345 4.46 -3.38 -6.04
CA LEU A 345 3.04 -3.62 -5.78
C LEU A 345 2.69 -5.10 -6.00
N TYR A 346 3.10 -5.67 -7.13
CA TYR A 346 2.77 -7.05 -7.45
C TYR A 346 3.55 -8.05 -6.58
N GLU A 347 4.81 -7.78 -6.23
CA GLU A 347 5.58 -8.56 -5.26
C GLU A 347 4.87 -8.61 -3.90
N TYR A 348 4.31 -7.48 -3.45
CA TYR A 348 3.49 -7.45 -2.25
C TYR A 348 2.18 -8.22 -2.40
N LEU A 349 1.44 -8.05 -3.50
CA LEU A 349 0.17 -8.75 -3.74
C LEU A 349 0.35 -10.26 -3.94
N GLU A 350 1.49 -10.69 -4.45
CA GLU A 350 1.86 -12.10 -4.69
C GLU A 350 2.55 -12.76 -3.48
N GLN A 351 2.73 -12.05 -2.34
CA GLN A 351 3.25 -12.66 -1.11
C GLN A 351 2.45 -13.92 -0.76
N PRO A 352 3.13 -15.01 -0.37
CA PRO A 352 2.45 -16.23 0.01
C PRO A 352 1.54 -15.97 1.22
N VAL A 353 0.34 -16.48 1.18
CA VAL A 353 -0.60 -16.48 2.29
C VAL A 353 -0.42 -17.82 3.01
N GLU A 354 -0.23 -17.80 4.32
CA GLU A 354 -0.29 -19.02 5.10
C GLU A 354 -1.69 -19.61 4.96
N ALA A 355 -1.76 -20.81 4.36
CA ALA A 355 -3.03 -21.46 4.12
C ALA A 355 -3.66 -21.85 5.47
N GLU A 356 -4.75 -21.21 5.83
CA GLU A 356 -5.62 -21.64 6.94
C GLU A 356 -6.39 -22.91 6.51
N ASN A 357 -5.69 -24.04 6.42
CA ASN A 357 -6.25 -25.29 5.87
C ASN A 357 -7.20 -26.01 6.84
N GLY A 358 -7.36 -25.52 8.06
CA GLY A 358 -8.22 -26.14 9.06
C GLY A 358 -9.70 -25.98 8.71
N THR A 359 -10.46 -27.07 8.79
CA THR A 359 -11.90 -27.12 8.48
C THR A 359 -12.76 -27.57 9.66
N LEU A 360 -12.14 -28.03 10.74
CA LEU A 360 -12.87 -28.53 11.91
C LEU A 360 -13.61 -27.39 12.62
N THR A 361 -14.85 -27.63 12.95
CA THR A 361 -15.68 -26.77 13.80
C THR A 361 -15.91 -27.38 15.18
N GLN A 362 -15.60 -28.67 15.36
CA GLN A 362 -15.72 -29.41 16.60
C GLN A 362 -14.54 -30.38 16.73
N GLY A 363 -14.01 -30.54 17.94
CA GLY A 363 -12.92 -31.45 18.21
C GLY A 363 -13.35 -32.95 18.28
N ALA A 364 -12.36 -33.82 18.17
CA ALA A 364 -12.57 -35.26 18.18
C ALA A 364 -13.01 -35.78 19.58
N GLN A 365 -12.68 -35.07 20.66
CA GLN A 365 -13.00 -35.39 22.04
C GLN A 365 -13.60 -34.17 22.73
N PRO A 366 -14.87 -33.82 22.48
CA PRO A 366 -15.52 -32.66 23.09
C PRO A 366 -15.45 -32.73 24.63
N GLY A 367 -14.98 -31.67 25.26
CA GLY A 367 -14.80 -31.60 26.70
C GLY A 367 -13.45 -32.10 27.24
N ASP A 368 -12.50 -32.53 26.38
CA ASP A 368 -11.10 -32.79 26.82
C ASP A 368 -10.38 -31.48 27.19
N GLY A 369 -10.79 -30.38 26.58
CA GLY A 369 -10.22 -29.08 26.85
C GLY A 369 -8.99 -28.74 26.03
N LEU A 370 -8.08 -27.95 26.58
CA LEU A 370 -6.87 -27.45 25.94
C LEU A 370 -5.62 -28.20 26.40
N ARG A 371 -4.84 -28.70 25.46
CA ARG A 371 -3.63 -29.49 25.75
C ARG A 371 -2.45 -29.00 24.94
N PHE A 372 -1.31 -28.73 25.59
CA PHE A 372 -0.02 -28.50 24.96
C PHE A 372 0.83 -29.75 25.10
N GLU A 373 1.41 -30.26 24.03
CA GLU A 373 2.24 -31.44 24.01
C GLU A 373 3.61 -31.11 23.42
N ASN A 374 4.62 -31.04 24.31
CA ASN A 374 6.04 -30.79 23.98
C ASN A 374 6.25 -29.56 23.08
N VAL A 375 5.54 -28.46 23.36
CA VAL A 375 5.52 -27.25 22.53
C VAL A 375 6.79 -26.45 22.73
N SER A 376 7.54 -26.25 21.63
CA SER A 376 8.67 -25.31 21.57
C SER A 376 8.43 -24.29 20.49
N PHE A 377 8.95 -23.07 20.69
CA PHE A 377 8.73 -21.97 19.75
C PHE A 377 9.89 -20.98 19.72
N SER A 378 10.28 -20.60 18.48
CA SER A 378 11.19 -19.48 18.19
C SER A 378 10.50 -18.50 17.26
N TYR A 379 10.66 -17.19 17.50
CA TYR A 379 10.14 -16.19 16.57
C TYR A 379 10.88 -16.23 15.23
N PRO A 380 10.19 -16.10 14.08
CA PRO A 380 10.83 -15.96 12.79
C PRO A 380 11.60 -14.63 12.73
N GLY A 381 12.79 -14.64 12.13
CA GLY A 381 13.58 -13.42 11.90
C GLY A 381 14.84 -13.33 12.75
N GLY A 382 15.99 -13.27 12.07
CA GLY A 382 17.34 -13.11 12.59
C GLY A 382 18.34 -13.87 11.72
N ASP A 383 19.45 -13.22 11.35
CA ASP A 383 20.55 -13.80 10.52
C ASP A 383 21.27 -15.00 11.18
N SER A 384 20.83 -15.46 12.34
CA SER A 384 21.45 -16.57 13.06
C SER A 384 20.54 -17.79 13.06
N VAL A 385 21.03 -18.85 12.47
CA VAL A 385 20.49 -20.22 12.46
C VAL A 385 20.29 -20.81 13.89
N LEU A 386 20.60 -20.05 14.94
CA LEU A 386 20.62 -20.44 16.34
C LEU A 386 20.01 -19.34 17.24
N GLN A 387 18.74 -18.95 17.02
CA GLN A 387 18.02 -18.29 18.09
C GLN A 387 17.51 -19.36 19.07
N ASP A 388 17.93 -19.27 20.33
CA ASP A 388 17.38 -20.11 21.38
C ASP A 388 15.85 -19.98 21.38
N PRO A 389 15.11 -21.08 21.44
CA PRO A 389 13.65 -21.02 21.52
C PRO A 389 13.20 -20.14 22.68
N VAL A 390 12.12 -19.36 22.46
CA VAL A 390 11.50 -18.57 23.53
C VAL A 390 10.66 -19.43 24.46
N LEU A 391 10.17 -20.59 23.96
CA LEU A 391 9.47 -21.60 24.73
C LEU A 391 10.11 -22.97 24.44
N HIS A 392 10.34 -23.74 25.51
CA HIS A 392 11.00 -25.03 25.49
C HIS A 392 10.11 -26.09 26.10
N ASP A 393 9.72 -27.09 25.32
CA ASP A 393 9.06 -28.34 25.79
C ASP A 393 7.87 -28.07 26.75
N ILE A 394 7.03 -27.11 26.42
CA ILE A 394 5.86 -26.76 27.22
C ILE A 394 4.81 -27.86 27.10
N SER A 395 4.48 -28.49 28.21
CA SER A 395 3.43 -29.53 28.31
C SER A 395 2.47 -29.17 29.45
N LEU A 396 1.19 -28.98 29.11
CA LEU A 396 0.13 -28.69 30.08
C LEU A 396 -1.21 -29.22 29.57
N HIS A 397 -2.14 -29.41 30.49
CA HIS A 397 -3.53 -29.73 30.20
C HIS A 397 -4.43 -28.84 31.05
N LEU A 398 -5.40 -28.22 30.42
CA LEU A 398 -6.44 -27.37 31.04
C LEU A 398 -7.81 -27.90 30.64
N SER A 399 -8.53 -28.43 31.62
CA SER A 399 -9.87 -28.98 31.41
C SER A 399 -10.94 -27.86 31.44
N PRO A 400 -12.13 -28.06 30.82
CA PRO A 400 -13.24 -27.15 30.94
C PRO A 400 -13.58 -26.85 32.40
N GLY A 401 -13.88 -25.58 32.70
CA GLY A 401 -14.15 -25.11 34.06
C GLY A 401 -12.91 -24.87 34.93
N GLN A 402 -11.71 -25.14 34.43
CA GLN A 402 -10.47 -24.87 35.18
C GLN A 402 -9.88 -23.50 34.83
N SER A 403 -9.28 -22.88 35.84
CA SER A 403 -8.52 -21.64 35.72
C SER A 403 -7.01 -21.88 35.86
N LEU A 404 -6.24 -21.35 34.90
CA LEU A 404 -4.79 -21.38 34.81
C LEU A 404 -4.23 -19.99 35.06
N ALA A 405 -3.30 -19.84 36.00
CA ALA A 405 -2.49 -18.63 36.15
C ALA A 405 -1.06 -18.87 35.66
N LEU A 406 -0.57 -17.96 34.80
CA LEU A 406 0.82 -17.93 34.32
C LEU A 406 1.60 -16.88 35.08
N VAL A 407 2.66 -17.30 35.78
CA VAL A 407 3.55 -16.45 36.59
C VAL A 407 4.98 -16.55 36.06
N GLY A 408 5.71 -15.46 36.07
CA GLY A 408 7.11 -15.43 35.64
C GLY A 408 7.58 -14.01 35.41
N GLU A 409 8.88 -13.82 35.24
CA GLU A 409 9.47 -12.51 34.94
C GLU A 409 9.07 -12.01 33.55
N ASN A 410 9.29 -10.71 33.28
CA ASN A 410 9.05 -10.16 31.95
C ASN A 410 9.98 -10.86 30.94
N GLY A 411 9.46 -11.20 29.75
CA GLY A 411 10.22 -11.93 28.74
C GLY A 411 10.32 -13.45 28.96
N SER A 412 9.68 -14.02 29.98
CA SER A 412 9.72 -15.47 30.23
C SER A 412 8.90 -16.33 29.22
N GLY A 413 8.14 -15.71 28.28
CA GLY A 413 7.38 -16.42 27.26
C GLY A 413 5.86 -16.50 27.49
N LYS A 414 5.31 -15.87 28.53
CA LYS A 414 3.87 -15.92 28.87
C LYS A 414 2.94 -15.44 27.74
N THR A 415 3.17 -14.25 27.19
CA THR A 415 2.41 -13.70 26.06
C THR A 415 2.62 -14.51 24.79
N THR A 416 3.80 -15.11 24.60
CA THR A 416 4.09 -16.02 23.49
C THR A 416 3.19 -17.26 23.53
N LEU A 417 2.96 -17.82 24.71
CA LEU A 417 2.05 -18.95 24.88
C LEU A 417 0.62 -18.59 24.46
N ILE A 418 0.14 -17.37 24.76
CA ILE A 418 -1.17 -16.89 24.30
C ILE A 418 -1.20 -16.69 22.78
N LYS A 419 -0.14 -16.13 22.19
CA LYS A 419 -0.05 -15.97 20.74
C LYS A 419 -0.12 -17.34 20.01
N LEU A 420 0.44 -18.39 20.58
CA LEU A 420 0.34 -19.76 20.06
C LEU A 420 -1.07 -20.33 20.24
N LEU A 421 -1.68 -20.17 21.42
CA LEU A 421 -3.05 -20.62 21.69
C LEU A 421 -4.07 -19.96 20.73
N THR A 422 -3.91 -18.69 20.46
CA THR A 422 -4.79 -17.94 19.55
C THR A 422 -4.47 -18.16 18.06
N ARG A 423 -3.48 -19.04 17.78
CA ARG A 423 -3.00 -19.34 16.43
C ARG A 423 -2.53 -18.09 15.66
N LEU A 424 -2.11 -17.03 16.38
CA LEU A 424 -1.37 -15.89 15.77
C LEU A 424 0.04 -16.30 15.34
N TYR A 425 0.58 -17.34 15.99
CA TYR A 425 1.79 -18.08 15.62
C TYR A 425 1.55 -19.57 15.70
N GLN A 426 2.37 -20.35 15.00
CA GLN A 426 2.38 -21.80 15.07
C GLN A 426 3.61 -22.28 15.85
N PRO A 427 3.49 -23.37 16.65
CA PRO A 427 4.64 -23.93 17.36
C PRO A 427 5.69 -24.44 16.38
N THR A 428 6.98 -24.24 16.72
CA THR A 428 8.10 -24.77 15.92
C THR A 428 8.23 -26.29 16.09
N GLN A 429 7.94 -26.80 17.30
CA GLN A 429 7.89 -28.24 17.63
C GLN A 429 6.71 -28.50 18.56
N GLY A 430 6.25 -29.75 18.57
CA GLY A 430 5.09 -30.16 19.34
C GLY A 430 3.77 -29.76 18.70
N ARG A 431 2.70 -29.84 19.49
CA ARG A 431 1.34 -29.51 19.04
C ARG A 431 0.48 -28.96 20.17
N ILE A 432 -0.56 -28.22 19.78
CA ILE A 432 -1.58 -27.74 20.71
C ILE A 432 -2.90 -28.35 20.28
N LEU A 433 -3.57 -29.01 21.20
CA LEU A 433 -4.84 -29.67 20.95
C LEU A 433 -5.96 -28.92 21.67
N LEU A 434 -7.08 -28.80 21.00
CA LEU A 434 -8.35 -28.37 21.58
C LEU A 434 -9.39 -29.46 21.35
N ASP A 435 -9.95 -29.97 22.44
CA ASP A 435 -10.89 -31.10 22.42
C ASP A 435 -10.34 -32.28 21.62
N GLY A 436 -9.07 -32.63 21.85
CA GLY A 436 -8.38 -33.77 21.22
C GLY A 436 -7.96 -33.58 19.77
N SER A 437 -8.22 -32.40 19.15
CA SER A 437 -7.83 -32.10 17.77
C SER A 437 -6.81 -30.96 17.71
N ASP A 438 -5.82 -31.08 16.82
CA ASP A 438 -4.76 -30.09 16.65
C ASP A 438 -5.36 -28.72 16.21
N LEU A 439 -4.89 -27.63 16.81
CA LEU A 439 -5.35 -26.28 16.45
C LEU A 439 -5.17 -25.95 14.96
N ARG A 440 -4.20 -26.59 14.29
CA ARG A 440 -3.96 -26.41 12.85
C ARG A 440 -5.10 -26.93 11.99
N ASP A 441 -5.84 -27.94 12.49
CA ASP A 441 -6.96 -28.56 11.78
C ASP A 441 -8.29 -27.81 11.99
N TRP A 442 -8.34 -26.91 12.96
CA TRP A 442 -9.53 -26.11 13.24
C TRP A 442 -9.71 -24.98 12.20
N SER A 443 -10.96 -24.74 11.83
CA SER A 443 -11.33 -23.51 11.13
C SER A 443 -10.95 -22.29 11.98
N ALA A 444 -10.27 -21.32 11.38
CA ALA A 444 -9.88 -20.09 12.09
C ALA A 444 -11.09 -19.34 12.66
N GLN A 445 -12.23 -19.37 11.95
CA GLN A 445 -13.47 -18.80 12.44
C GLN A 445 -13.98 -19.52 13.69
N ALA A 446 -14.07 -20.86 13.67
CA ALA A 446 -14.53 -21.65 14.80
C ALA A 446 -13.63 -21.45 16.03
N LEU A 447 -12.30 -21.39 15.85
CA LEU A 447 -11.37 -21.11 16.95
C LEU A 447 -11.56 -19.70 17.51
N ARG A 448 -11.75 -18.70 16.66
CA ARG A 448 -12.02 -17.31 17.07
C ARG A 448 -13.34 -17.18 17.84
N GLU A 449 -14.39 -17.89 17.43
CA GLU A 449 -15.70 -17.90 18.11
C GLU A 449 -15.61 -18.51 19.53
N ARG A 450 -14.73 -19.49 19.73
CA ARG A 450 -14.51 -20.14 21.02
C ARG A 450 -13.56 -19.38 21.96
N THR A 451 -12.89 -18.31 21.48
CA THR A 451 -11.82 -17.66 22.23
C THR A 451 -12.12 -16.17 22.47
N GLY A 452 -12.18 -15.75 23.73
CA GLY A 452 -12.21 -14.35 24.14
C GLY A 452 -10.84 -13.94 24.71
N VAL A 453 -10.14 -12.98 24.09
CA VAL A 453 -8.78 -12.59 24.50
C VAL A 453 -8.66 -11.10 24.71
N ILE A 454 -7.94 -10.72 25.75
CA ILE A 454 -7.44 -9.36 25.97
C ILE A 454 -5.93 -9.44 26.05
N PHE A 455 -5.25 -8.76 25.13
CA PHE A 455 -3.80 -8.59 25.19
C PHE A 455 -3.42 -7.40 26.06
N GLN A 456 -2.21 -7.40 26.58
CA GLN A 456 -1.64 -6.31 27.38
C GLN A 456 -1.61 -4.99 26.60
N ASP A 457 -1.29 -5.06 25.30
CA ASP A 457 -1.18 -3.95 24.34
C ASP A 457 -2.43 -3.76 23.47
N PHE A 458 -3.61 -3.92 24.06
CA PHE A 458 -4.88 -3.83 23.33
C PHE A 458 -5.03 -2.51 22.55
N VAL A 459 -5.63 -2.61 21.36
CA VAL A 459 -5.84 -1.46 20.47
C VAL A 459 -6.93 -0.54 21.00
N ARG A 460 -6.65 0.77 20.99
CA ARG A 460 -7.58 1.84 21.32
C ARG A 460 -8.20 2.35 20.03
N TYR A 461 -9.28 1.70 19.58
CA TYR A 461 -9.93 2.11 18.33
C TYR A 461 -10.62 3.46 18.50
N GLN A 462 -10.38 4.37 17.56
CA GLN A 462 -11.04 5.68 17.55
C GLN A 462 -12.41 5.59 16.84
N LEU A 463 -13.28 4.75 17.38
CA LEU A 463 -14.64 4.48 16.95
C LEU A 463 -15.63 4.95 18.04
N GLN A 464 -16.93 4.81 17.81
CA GLN A 464 -17.91 5.00 18.89
C GLN A 464 -17.70 3.96 20.00
N VAL A 465 -18.17 4.27 21.22
CA VAL A 465 -18.05 3.34 22.36
C VAL A 465 -18.69 1.99 22.03
N GLY A 466 -19.92 1.97 21.50
CA GLY A 466 -20.60 0.73 21.13
C GLY A 466 -19.83 -0.07 20.09
N GLU A 467 -19.35 0.58 19.03
CA GLU A 467 -18.51 -0.05 18.01
C GLU A 467 -17.21 -0.62 18.62
N ASN A 468 -16.60 0.08 19.60
CA ASN A 468 -15.44 -0.42 20.32
C ASN A 468 -15.70 -1.72 21.08
N LEU A 469 -16.91 -1.92 21.58
CA LEU A 469 -17.30 -3.21 22.14
C LEU A 469 -17.60 -4.21 21.02
N GLY A 470 -18.39 -3.79 20.01
CA GLY A 470 -18.79 -4.61 18.88
C GLY A 470 -17.66 -5.30 18.13
N VAL A 471 -16.44 -4.70 18.06
CA VAL A 471 -15.27 -5.35 17.47
C VAL A 471 -14.88 -6.67 18.17
N GLY A 472 -15.41 -6.92 19.37
CA GLY A 472 -15.20 -8.20 20.07
C GLY A 472 -15.94 -9.36 19.41
N ASP A 473 -17.09 -9.10 18.76
CA ASP A 473 -17.87 -10.06 17.99
C ASP A 473 -18.49 -9.40 16.75
N THR A 474 -17.91 -9.66 15.59
CA THR A 474 -18.35 -9.05 14.33
C THR A 474 -19.77 -9.47 13.90
N HIS A 475 -20.28 -10.61 14.38
CA HIS A 475 -21.67 -11.05 14.12
C HIS A 475 -22.70 -10.25 14.92
N ALA A 476 -22.29 -9.69 16.06
CA ALA A 476 -23.11 -8.84 16.93
C ALA A 476 -22.55 -7.40 17.00
N PHE A 477 -21.90 -6.94 15.92
CA PHE A 477 -21.19 -5.65 15.90
C PHE A 477 -22.09 -4.47 16.26
N ASP A 478 -23.33 -4.44 15.75
CA ASP A 478 -24.32 -3.37 15.97
C ASP A 478 -25.40 -3.71 17.02
N ASP A 479 -25.21 -4.78 17.81
CA ASP A 479 -26.18 -5.22 18.82
C ASP A 479 -26.03 -4.41 20.13
N GLU A 480 -26.88 -3.40 20.29
CA GLU A 480 -26.86 -2.53 21.47
C GLU A 480 -27.16 -3.30 22.79
N GLN A 481 -27.92 -4.38 22.76
CA GLN A 481 -28.18 -5.19 23.96
C GLN A 481 -26.94 -5.96 24.39
N ARG A 482 -26.23 -6.52 23.43
CA ARG A 482 -24.96 -7.18 23.64
C ARG A 482 -23.89 -6.21 24.14
N TRP A 483 -23.84 -4.99 23.62
CA TRP A 483 -22.93 -3.96 24.13
C TRP A 483 -23.18 -3.68 25.62
N GLN A 484 -24.45 -3.47 26.01
CA GLN A 484 -24.79 -3.20 27.42
C GLN A 484 -24.45 -4.37 28.33
N GLN A 485 -24.74 -5.61 27.90
CA GLN A 485 -24.39 -6.80 28.66
C GLN A 485 -22.88 -6.95 28.82
N ALA A 486 -22.14 -6.86 27.73
CA ALA A 486 -20.68 -6.93 27.72
C ALA A 486 -20.06 -5.80 28.57
N ALA A 487 -20.61 -4.57 28.48
CA ALA A 487 -20.14 -3.44 29.27
C ALA A 487 -20.37 -3.62 30.78
N ARG A 488 -21.50 -4.24 31.19
CA ARG A 488 -21.74 -4.60 32.59
C ARG A 488 -20.72 -5.61 33.09
N HIS A 489 -20.42 -6.64 32.28
CA HIS A 489 -19.44 -7.66 32.64
C HIS A 489 -18.01 -7.08 32.69
N GLY A 490 -17.67 -6.17 31.78
CA GLY A 490 -16.38 -5.47 31.74
C GLY A 490 -16.29 -4.24 32.65
N MET A 491 -17.34 -3.95 33.45
CA MET A 491 -17.42 -2.79 34.36
C MET A 491 -17.32 -1.43 33.65
N ALA A 492 -17.76 -1.37 32.40
CA ALA A 492 -17.73 -0.16 31.59
C ALA A 492 -19.08 0.60 31.60
N ASP A 493 -20.18 -0.05 31.85
CA ASP A 493 -21.54 0.50 31.71
C ASP A 493 -21.74 1.77 32.53
N ASP A 494 -21.28 1.80 33.81
CA ASP A 494 -21.42 2.95 34.71
C ASP A 494 -20.83 4.25 34.18
N PHE A 495 -19.67 4.20 33.58
CA PHE A 495 -19.06 5.42 33.04
C PHE A 495 -19.58 5.73 31.63
N ILE A 496 -19.91 4.72 30.82
CA ILE A 496 -20.51 4.91 29.48
C ILE A 496 -21.85 5.64 29.59
N THR A 497 -22.72 5.22 30.50
CA THR A 497 -24.05 5.84 30.71
C THR A 497 -23.96 7.29 31.19
N ARG A 498 -22.84 7.69 31.82
CA ARG A 498 -22.59 9.08 32.23
C ARG A 498 -22.03 9.96 31.09
N MET A 499 -21.64 9.37 29.97
CA MET A 499 -21.23 10.14 28.79
C MET A 499 -22.45 10.77 28.12
N GLY A 500 -22.33 11.99 27.61
CA GLY A 500 -23.43 12.73 27.01
C GLY A 500 -24.19 12.00 25.91
N ASN A 501 -23.49 11.18 25.12
CA ASN A 501 -24.06 10.36 24.05
C ASN A 501 -24.03 8.85 24.35
N GLY A 502 -23.67 8.43 25.57
CA GLY A 502 -23.63 7.02 25.97
C GLY A 502 -22.77 6.18 25.01
N TYR A 503 -23.31 5.07 24.55
CA TYR A 503 -22.67 4.15 23.61
C TYR A 503 -22.38 4.75 22.22
N LYS A 504 -23.01 5.86 21.85
CA LYS A 504 -22.78 6.60 20.59
C LYS A 504 -21.70 7.70 20.73
N THR A 505 -21.04 7.77 21.88
CA THR A 505 -19.93 8.71 22.09
C THR A 505 -18.74 8.33 21.23
N GLN A 506 -18.26 9.26 20.39
CA GLN A 506 -17.02 9.10 19.61
C GLN A 506 -15.81 9.10 20.54
N LEU A 507 -14.94 8.10 20.44
CA LEU A 507 -13.68 8.03 21.18
C LEU A 507 -12.49 8.50 20.34
N GLY A 508 -11.45 8.96 21.05
CA GLY A 508 -10.19 9.40 20.47
C GLY A 508 -10.20 10.84 19.98
N ARG A 509 -9.02 11.37 19.65
CA ARG A 509 -8.81 12.79 19.30
C ARG A 509 -8.75 13.08 17.80
N TRP A 510 -8.78 12.06 16.96
CA TRP A 510 -8.72 12.23 15.51
C TRP A 510 -10.01 12.86 14.94
N PHE A 511 -11.11 12.66 15.63
CA PHE A 511 -12.42 13.17 15.19
C PHE A 511 -12.85 14.38 16.01
N LYS A 512 -13.54 15.32 15.36
CA LYS A 512 -14.13 16.46 16.04
C LYS A 512 -15.12 15.96 17.11
N ASN A 513 -15.02 16.49 18.32
CA ASN A 513 -15.80 16.09 19.49
C ASN A 513 -15.51 14.66 20.01
N GLY A 514 -14.41 14.02 19.58
CA GLY A 514 -13.99 12.75 20.15
C GLY A 514 -13.52 12.90 21.59
N GLN A 515 -13.94 11.98 22.46
CA GLN A 515 -13.62 11.97 23.88
C GLN A 515 -12.48 10.97 24.15
N GLU A 516 -11.45 11.42 24.88
CA GLU A 516 -10.36 10.53 25.33
C GLU A 516 -10.73 9.91 26.67
N LEU A 517 -10.43 8.61 26.81
CA LEU A 517 -10.62 7.85 28.02
C LEU A 517 -9.34 7.77 28.87
N SER A 518 -9.51 7.63 30.19
CA SER A 518 -8.39 7.26 31.06
C SER A 518 -7.89 5.84 30.75
N GLY A 519 -6.65 5.52 31.15
CA GLY A 519 -6.10 4.16 30.96
C GLY A 519 -6.98 3.07 31.55
N GLY A 520 -7.50 3.27 32.76
CA GLY A 520 -8.42 2.31 33.40
C GLY A 520 -9.77 2.18 32.68
N GLN A 521 -10.31 3.27 32.10
CA GLN A 521 -11.53 3.20 31.28
C GLN A 521 -11.29 2.44 29.99
N TRP A 522 -10.15 2.66 29.32
CA TRP A 522 -9.75 1.90 28.14
C TRP A 522 -9.62 0.39 28.45
N GLN A 523 -9.06 0.04 29.62
CA GLN A 523 -8.98 -1.37 30.05
C GLN A 523 -10.37 -1.98 30.24
N LYS A 524 -11.34 -1.25 30.83
CA LYS A 524 -12.74 -1.71 30.96
C LYS A 524 -13.41 -1.90 29.61
N ILE A 525 -13.14 -1.05 28.61
CA ILE A 525 -13.60 -1.25 27.22
C ILE A 525 -12.97 -2.53 26.63
N ALA A 526 -11.67 -2.74 26.82
CA ALA A 526 -10.99 -3.93 26.34
C ALA A 526 -11.53 -5.22 27.00
N LEU A 527 -11.79 -5.19 28.31
CA LEU A 527 -12.46 -6.27 29.01
C LEU A 527 -13.85 -6.58 28.41
N SER A 528 -14.63 -5.53 28.17
CA SER A 528 -15.97 -5.68 27.59
C SER A 528 -15.92 -6.33 26.20
N ARG A 529 -14.88 -6.07 25.38
CA ARG A 529 -14.69 -6.75 24.08
C ARG A 529 -14.58 -8.27 24.22
N ALA A 530 -13.85 -8.76 25.21
CA ALA A 530 -13.73 -10.20 25.43
C ALA A 530 -15.08 -10.84 25.82
N TYR A 531 -15.94 -10.10 26.51
CA TYR A 531 -17.28 -10.55 26.91
C TYR A 531 -18.34 -10.41 25.82
N MET A 532 -18.03 -9.81 24.67
CA MET A 532 -18.95 -9.80 23.52
C MET A 532 -19.22 -11.20 22.98
N ARG A 533 -18.27 -12.13 23.12
CA ARG A 533 -18.40 -13.52 22.66
C ARG A 533 -19.01 -14.39 23.76
N GLU A 534 -20.32 -14.51 23.79
CA GLU A 534 -21.04 -15.34 24.80
C GLU A 534 -20.65 -16.80 24.75
N ASN A 535 -20.46 -17.34 23.53
CA ASN A 535 -20.14 -18.74 23.30
C ASN A 535 -18.66 -19.08 23.50
N ALA A 536 -17.82 -18.10 23.86
CA ALA A 536 -16.41 -18.37 24.13
C ALA A 536 -16.29 -19.26 25.37
N ASP A 537 -15.64 -20.40 25.21
CA ASP A 537 -15.31 -21.35 26.28
C ASP A 537 -13.83 -21.24 26.71
N ILE A 538 -13.04 -20.46 26.01
CA ILE A 538 -11.66 -20.09 26.36
C ILE A 538 -11.60 -18.58 26.59
N ILE A 539 -11.25 -18.15 27.82
CA ILE A 539 -11.08 -16.71 28.11
C ILE A 539 -9.64 -16.48 28.57
N VAL A 540 -8.97 -15.55 27.92
CA VAL A 540 -7.56 -15.20 28.18
C VAL A 540 -7.46 -13.74 28.57
N LEU A 541 -6.85 -13.47 29.73
CA LEU A 541 -6.55 -12.14 30.22
C LEU A 541 -5.03 -11.97 30.39
N ASP A 542 -4.42 -11.13 29.56
CA ASP A 542 -3.01 -10.79 29.66
C ASP A 542 -2.85 -9.43 30.35
N GLU A 543 -2.50 -9.43 31.64
CA GLU A 543 -2.32 -8.27 32.50
C GLU A 543 -3.48 -7.24 32.44
N PRO A 544 -4.74 -7.66 32.65
CA PRO A 544 -5.93 -6.85 32.34
C PRO A 544 -6.10 -5.64 33.26
N THR A 545 -5.31 -5.49 34.33
CA THR A 545 -5.51 -4.50 35.40
C THR A 545 -4.31 -3.59 35.64
N ALA A 546 -3.38 -3.48 34.70
CA ALA A 546 -2.13 -2.71 34.86
C ALA A 546 -2.35 -1.21 35.18
N ALA A 547 -3.47 -0.60 34.72
CA ALA A 547 -3.82 0.80 34.96
C ALA A 547 -5.00 0.97 35.94
N MET A 548 -5.37 -0.05 36.73
CA MET A 548 -6.47 -0.01 37.70
C MET A 548 -5.97 0.06 39.14
N ASP A 549 -6.78 0.66 40.02
CA ASP A 549 -6.54 0.61 41.46
C ASP A 549 -6.90 -0.78 42.02
N ALA A 550 -6.46 -1.05 43.27
CA ALA A 550 -6.62 -2.35 43.90
C ALA A 550 -8.10 -2.75 44.12
N ALA A 551 -9.02 -1.80 44.32
CA ALA A 551 -10.44 -2.07 44.51
C ALA A 551 -11.10 -2.47 43.18
N ALA A 552 -10.86 -1.71 42.12
CA ALA A 552 -11.34 -2.03 40.78
C ALA A 552 -10.79 -3.37 40.26
N GLU A 553 -9.52 -3.65 40.56
CA GLU A 553 -8.90 -4.94 40.24
C GLU A 553 -9.60 -6.10 40.90
N ALA A 554 -9.83 -6.02 42.23
CA ALA A 554 -10.50 -7.08 42.99
C ALA A 554 -11.90 -7.35 42.41
N GLU A 555 -12.64 -6.32 42.01
CA GLU A 555 -13.94 -6.46 41.39
C GLU A 555 -13.86 -7.12 40.00
N VAL A 556 -12.91 -6.69 39.14
CA VAL A 556 -12.67 -7.32 37.82
C VAL A 556 -12.47 -8.82 37.98
N PHE A 557 -11.62 -9.24 38.93
CA PHE A 557 -11.32 -10.66 39.12
C PHE A 557 -12.46 -11.44 39.78
N ALA A 558 -13.26 -10.81 40.65
CA ALA A 558 -14.46 -11.44 41.19
C ALA A 558 -15.47 -11.76 40.07
N ARG A 559 -15.70 -10.81 39.17
CA ARG A 559 -16.59 -10.99 38.01
C ARG A 559 -16.00 -11.97 36.99
N PHE A 560 -14.69 -11.89 36.74
CA PHE A 560 -14.02 -12.86 35.86
C PHE A 560 -14.24 -14.30 36.33
N ARG A 561 -14.03 -14.59 37.62
CA ARG A 561 -14.30 -15.93 38.19
C ARG A 561 -15.75 -16.36 38.08
N GLU A 562 -16.67 -15.45 38.24
CA GLU A 562 -18.11 -15.75 38.10
C GLU A 562 -18.43 -16.17 36.65
N HIS A 563 -17.87 -15.46 35.66
CA HIS A 563 -18.12 -15.70 34.23
C HIS A 563 -17.32 -16.83 33.63
N SER A 564 -16.25 -17.28 34.30
CA SER A 564 -15.37 -18.34 33.82
C SER A 564 -15.59 -19.70 34.50
N ARG A 565 -16.63 -19.86 35.32
CA ARG A 565 -16.87 -21.09 36.10
C ARG A 565 -16.94 -22.36 35.24
N ASP A 566 -17.56 -22.23 34.06
CA ASP A 566 -17.75 -23.35 33.12
C ASP A 566 -16.81 -23.25 31.91
N LYS A 567 -15.82 -22.33 31.96
CA LYS A 567 -14.93 -22.01 30.86
C LYS A 567 -13.48 -22.33 31.21
N MET A 568 -12.64 -22.51 30.24
CA MET A 568 -11.20 -22.55 30.41
C MET A 568 -10.68 -21.11 30.54
N ALA A 569 -10.19 -20.75 31.72
CA ALA A 569 -9.72 -19.42 32.01
C ALA A 569 -8.21 -19.38 32.10
N ILE A 570 -7.55 -18.51 31.32
CA ILE A 570 -6.09 -18.33 31.37
C ILE A 570 -5.82 -16.87 31.77
N LEU A 571 -5.04 -16.73 32.84
CA LEU A 571 -4.72 -15.44 33.42
C LEU A 571 -3.21 -15.24 33.47
N ILE A 572 -2.72 -14.15 32.89
CA ILE A 572 -1.37 -13.65 33.17
C ILE A 572 -1.51 -12.48 34.14
N SER A 573 -0.88 -12.59 35.29
CA SER A 573 -0.84 -11.49 36.25
C SER A 573 0.46 -11.50 37.05
N HIS A 574 0.96 -10.31 37.30
CA HIS A 574 2.06 -10.09 38.23
C HIS A 574 1.58 -9.92 39.68
N ARG A 575 0.27 -9.90 39.92
CA ARG A 575 -0.32 -9.64 41.25
C ARG A 575 -0.83 -10.94 41.87
N PHE A 576 -0.20 -11.33 42.96
CA PHE A 576 -0.51 -12.61 43.64
C PHE A 576 -1.91 -12.67 44.26
N SER A 577 -2.52 -11.52 44.58
CA SER A 577 -3.94 -11.45 44.98
C SER A 577 -4.86 -12.17 44.03
N THR A 578 -4.52 -12.15 42.76
CA THR A 578 -5.29 -12.73 41.66
C THR A 578 -4.88 -14.17 41.38
N VAL A 579 -3.55 -14.41 41.33
CA VAL A 579 -2.96 -15.71 40.97
C VAL A 579 -3.34 -16.80 41.98
N ARG A 580 -3.42 -16.47 43.27
CA ARG A 580 -3.72 -17.45 44.34
C ARG A 580 -5.07 -18.16 44.21
N SER A 581 -5.98 -17.61 43.42
CA SER A 581 -7.34 -18.16 43.26
C SER A 581 -7.49 -19.07 42.02
N ALA A 582 -6.41 -19.29 41.27
CA ALA A 582 -6.41 -20.19 40.14
C ALA A 582 -6.28 -21.66 40.57
N ASP A 583 -6.95 -22.56 39.84
CA ASP A 583 -6.92 -24.01 40.11
C ASP A 583 -5.54 -24.60 39.78
N LEU A 584 -4.87 -24.02 38.80
CA LEU A 584 -3.51 -24.41 38.39
C LEU A 584 -2.66 -23.15 38.20
N ILE A 585 -1.46 -23.16 38.79
CA ILE A 585 -0.45 -22.12 38.61
C ILE A 585 0.76 -22.72 37.92
N LEU A 586 1.22 -22.10 36.85
CA LEU A 586 2.47 -22.44 36.17
C LEU A 586 3.46 -21.31 36.33
N VAL A 587 4.65 -21.63 36.81
CA VAL A 587 5.78 -20.68 36.87
C VAL A 587 6.67 -20.92 35.67
N ILE A 588 6.77 -19.89 34.80
CA ILE A 588 7.60 -19.93 33.60
C ILE A 588 8.85 -19.08 33.84
N ASP A 589 10.01 -19.68 33.59
CA ASP A 589 11.30 -19.02 33.66
C ASP A 589 12.15 -19.44 32.45
N GLN A 590 12.72 -18.47 31.74
CA GLN A 590 13.50 -18.70 30.52
C GLN A 590 12.85 -19.71 29.55
N GLY A 591 11.55 -19.58 29.33
CA GLY A 591 10.81 -20.44 28.40
C GLY A 591 10.46 -21.85 28.89
N HIS A 592 10.82 -22.21 30.12
CA HIS A 592 10.52 -23.51 30.72
C HIS A 592 9.47 -23.41 31.82
N ILE A 593 8.61 -24.42 31.97
CA ILE A 593 7.77 -24.56 33.16
C ILE A 593 8.66 -25.16 34.28
N ILE A 594 8.98 -24.33 35.28
CA ILE A 594 9.86 -24.73 36.41
C ILE A 594 9.07 -25.19 37.63
N GLU A 595 7.83 -24.72 37.81
CA GLU A 595 6.96 -25.12 38.91
C GLU A 595 5.51 -25.20 38.44
N ARG A 596 4.74 -26.14 38.97
CA ARG A 596 3.30 -26.29 38.70
C ARG A 596 2.56 -26.77 39.95
N GLY A 597 1.39 -26.25 40.23
CA GLY A 597 0.57 -26.66 41.39
C GLY A 597 -0.47 -25.62 41.77
N THR A 598 -1.12 -25.83 42.92
CA THR A 598 -2.01 -24.84 43.55
C THR A 598 -1.15 -23.83 44.34
N HIS A 599 -1.79 -22.75 44.77
CA HIS A 599 -1.14 -21.72 45.60
C HIS A 599 -0.49 -22.32 46.86
N GLU A 600 -1.23 -23.17 47.59
CA GLU A 600 -0.79 -23.80 48.82
C GLU A 600 0.42 -24.73 48.57
N ALA A 601 0.32 -25.62 47.58
CA ALA A 601 1.37 -26.55 47.23
C ALA A 601 2.68 -25.82 46.81
N LEU A 602 2.58 -24.73 46.05
CA LEU A 602 3.73 -23.94 45.62
C LEU A 602 4.38 -23.12 46.75
N LEU A 603 3.61 -22.73 47.77
CA LEU A 603 4.16 -22.08 48.97
C LEU A 603 4.91 -23.11 49.84
N GLU A 604 4.42 -24.33 49.99
CA GLU A 604 5.05 -25.43 50.72
C GLU A 604 6.38 -25.83 50.13
N THR A 605 6.48 -25.90 48.77
CA THR A 605 7.74 -26.21 48.08
C THR A 605 8.82 -25.12 48.28
N ASN A 606 8.43 -23.93 48.72
CA ASN A 606 9.33 -22.78 48.97
C ASN A 606 10.27 -22.46 47.79
N GLY A 607 9.80 -22.67 46.56
CA GLY A 607 10.50 -22.48 45.30
C GLY A 607 10.49 -21.03 44.80
N ARG A 608 10.52 -20.90 43.46
CA ARG A 608 10.52 -19.57 42.81
C ARG A 608 9.20 -18.82 43.07
N TYR A 609 8.08 -19.51 43.00
CA TYR A 609 6.75 -18.95 43.31
C TYR A 609 6.70 -18.33 44.71
N ALA A 610 7.11 -19.10 45.70
CA ALA A 610 7.10 -18.65 47.11
C ALA A 610 8.02 -17.44 47.33
N LYS A 611 9.17 -17.39 46.63
CA LYS A 611 10.08 -16.21 46.68
C LYS A 611 9.44 -14.97 46.09
N LEU A 612 8.83 -15.08 44.88
CA LEU A 612 8.14 -13.98 44.24
C LEU A 612 6.94 -13.49 45.06
N PHE A 613 6.17 -14.39 45.65
CA PHE A 613 5.06 -14.07 46.54
C PHE A 613 5.54 -13.29 47.79
N LYS A 614 6.59 -13.77 48.46
CA LYS A 614 7.17 -13.10 49.65
C LYS A 614 7.72 -11.71 49.33
N LEU A 615 8.35 -11.56 48.16
CA LEU A 615 8.86 -10.24 47.72
C LEU A 615 7.72 -9.24 47.54
N GLN A 616 6.63 -9.64 46.88
CA GLN A 616 5.49 -8.76 46.65
C GLN A 616 4.73 -8.47 47.95
N ALA A 617 4.56 -9.46 48.84
CA ALA A 617 3.95 -9.28 50.12
C ALA A 617 4.73 -8.29 51.06
N LYS A 618 6.06 -8.19 50.91
CA LYS A 618 6.87 -7.17 51.59
C LYS A 618 6.61 -5.75 51.10
N GLY A 619 6.24 -5.59 49.83
CA GLY A 619 5.93 -4.29 49.26
C GLY A 619 4.54 -3.74 49.66
N TYR A 620 3.68 -4.57 50.23
CA TYR A 620 2.35 -4.18 50.75
C TYR A 620 2.33 -3.97 52.27
N ARG A 621 3.46 -4.18 52.99
CA ARG A 621 3.64 -3.83 54.38
C ARG A 621 4.44 -2.52 54.50
#